data_e8be68aa246590d9b83e63fd970063bf
#
_entry.id   e8be68aa246590d9b83e63fd970063bf
#
_cell.length_a   1.000
_cell.length_b   1.000
_cell.length_c   1.000
_cell.angle_alpha   90.00
_cell.angle_beta   90.00
_cell.angle_gamma   90.00
#
_symmetry.space_group_name_H-M   'P 1'
#
loop_
_entity.id
_entity.type
_entity.pdbx_description
1 polymer ?
#
loop_
_entity_poly.entity_id
_entity_poly.type
_entity_poly.pdbx_seq_one_letter_code
_entity_poly.pdbx_strand_id
1 'polypeptide(L)'
;GAATLSNIYQGLGYDWIRHLTMWAATAVLLCYLGKIILYPSVAKGEYKNTVPASLYAGITMVTMILCSYYKDWAPGLARIILIAAVCIHAVHILVFLFNNVFGGVKLDTFVPSWFVTFNGIMVSTVVGAAMLPPFMAKAVLVWGLCIYTITIPFMVWRLATREVKPAFCHTQAIVLAPCSLCLASYLNLAQEPSMALVGSLFSCVLASLAFIIIKLPVFFAVPFAPGFAGLTFPMAIGIVASNKAAAFFTGAGQETLGYAVKQIAGVQIYLTTAIIGMVLFGFLKMLFGAGNKAG
;
A
#
# COMPACT_ATOMS: atom_id res chain seq x y z
N GLY A 1 -4.47 -1.00 4.98
CA GLY A 1 -4.97 0.37 5.07
C GLY A 1 -5.18 0.79 6.51
N ALA A 2 -6.08 0.15 7.25
CA ALA A 2 -6.38 0.51 8.65
C ALA A 2 -5.11 0.54 9.52
N ALA A 3 -4.25 -0.47 9.41
CA ALA A 3 -2.99 -0.54 10.15
C ALA A 3 -2.03 0.64 9.84
N THR A 4 -2.01 1.12 8.59
CA THR A 4 -1.22 2.30 8.22
C THR A 4 -1.86 3.58 8.75
N LEU A 5 -3.20 3.70 8.65
CA LEU A 5 -3.94 4.84 9.18
C LEU A 5 -3.82 4.94 10.71
N SER A 6 -3.82 3.82 11.44
CA SER A 6 -3.70 3.81 12.89
C SER A 6 -2.38 4.42 13.38
N ASN A 7 -1.31 4.35 12.58
CA ASN A 7 -0.05 5.02 12.88
C ASN A 7 -0.18 6.56 12.81
N ILE A 8 -1.04 7.07 11.91
CA ILE A 8 -1.35 8.50 11.83
C ILE A 8 -2.12 8.93 13.10
N TYR A 9 -3.11 8.14 13.50
CA TYR A 9 -3.88 8.39 14.71
C TYR A 9 -3.03 8.33 15.98
N GLN A 10 -2.05 7.43 16.04
CA GLN A 10 -1.06 7.42 17.13
C GLN A 10 -0.31 8.75 17.21
N GLY A 11 0.14 9.28 16.07
CA GLY A 11 0.79 10.60 15.99
C GLY A 11 -0.12 11.77 16.40
N LEU A 12 -1.45 11.56 16.45
CA LEU A 12 -2.45 12.50 16.95
C LEU A 12 -2.82 12.26 18.42
N GLY A 13 -2.19 11.30 19.11
CA GLY A 13 -2.42 10.99 20.53
C GLY A 13 -3.46 9.90 20.80
N TYR A 14 -3.90 9.17 19.76
CA TYR A 14 -4.90 8.09 19.90
C TYR A 14 -4.24 6.70 19.83
N ASP A 15 -3.41 6.36 20.81
CA ASP A 15 -2.64 5.10 20.85
C ASP A 15 -3.52 3.84 20.83
N TRP A 16 -4.68 3.88 21.49
CA TRP A 16 -5.59 2.73 21.56
C TRP A 16 -6.08 2.27 20.17
N ILE A 17 -6.26 3.21 19.21
CA ILE A 17 -6.63 2.88 17.82
C ILE A 17 -5.54 2.01 17.18
N ARG A 18 -4.28 2.36 17.44
CA ARG A 18 -3.14 1.59 16.92
C ARG A 18 -3.13 0.18 17.52
N HIS A 19 -3.26 0.06 18.84
CA HIS A 19 -3.27 -1.25 19.50
C HIS A 19 -4.38 -2.15 18.96
N LEU A 20 -5.62 -1.67 18.95
CA LEU A 20 -6.78 -2.41 18.43
C LEU A 20 -6.57 -2.85 16.98
N THR A 21 -6.12 -1.94 16.14
CA THR A 21 -5.94 -2.20 14.70
C THR A 21 -4.81 -3.19 14.44
N MET A 22 -3.70 -3.11 15.19
CA MET A 22 -2.57 -4.02 14.99
C MET A 22 -2.89 -5.44 15.46
N TRP A 23 -3.63 -5.61 16.55
CA TRP A 23 -4.12 -6.93 16.98
C TRP A 23 -5.12 -7.51 15.98
N ALA A 24 -6.05 -6.72 15.48
CA ALA A 24 -6.96 -7.15 14.42
C ALA A 24 -6.20 -7.54 13.13
N ALA A 25 -5.21 -6.75 12.72
CA ALA A 25 -4.37 -7.07 11.56
C ALA A 25 -3.57 -8.37 11.75
N THR A 26 -3.09 -8.63 12.98
CA THR A 26 -2.40 -9.88 13.33
C THR A 26 -3.35 -11.07 13.19
N ALA A 27 -4.56 -10.97 13.72
CA ALA A 27 -5.58 -12.04 13.61
C ALA A 27 -5.91 -12.32 12.14
N VAL A 28 -6.13 -11.29 11.33
CA VAL A 28 -6.40 -11.44 9.88
C VAL A 28 -5.22 -12.08 9.17
N LEU A 29 -3.97 -11.68 9.48
CA LEU A 29 -2.77 -12.30 8.89
C LEU A 29 -2.69 -13.79 9.23
N LEU A 30 -2.93 -14.16 10.50
CA LEU A 30 -2.90 -15.56 10.94
C LEU A 30 -3.99 -16.39 10.25
N CYS A 31 -5.21 -15.86 10.11
CA CYS A 31 -6.29 -16.50 9.35
C CYS A 31 -5.89 -16.70 7.88
N TYR A 32 -5.22 -15.71 7.27
CA TYR A 32 -4.81 -15.81 5.87
C TYR A 32 -3.67 -16.82 5.66
N LEU A 33 -2.70 -16.86 6.58
CA LEU A 33 -1.66 -17.89 6.59
C LEU A 33 -2.26 -19.29 6.82
N GLY A 34 -3.22 -19.40 7.74
CA GLY A 34 -3.99 -20.62 7.95
C GLY A 34 -4.70 -21.07 6.67
N LYS A 35 -5.33 -20.17 5.92
CA LYS A 35 -5.93 -20.49 4.61
C LYS A 35 -4.91 -21.10 3.65
N ILE A 36 -3.70 -20.52 3.55
CA ILE A 36 -2.66 -21.03 2.63
C ILE A 36 -2.22 -22.44 3.03
N ILE A 37 -2.06 -22.69 4.34
CA ILE A 37 -1.60 -23.98 4.87
C ILE A 37 -2.70 -25.06 4.74
N LEU A 38 -3.93 -24.72 5.12
CA LEU A 38 -5.03 -25.68 5.16
C LEU A 38 -5.68 -25.91 3.78
N TYR A 39 -5.63 -24.93 2.89
CA TYR A 39 -6.26 -24.99 1.56
C TYR A 39 -5.27 -24.62 0.44
N PRO A 40 -4.15 -25.35 0.30
CA PRO A 40 -3.09 -25.00 -0.66
C PRO A 40 -3.55 -25.06 -2.13
N SER A 41 -4.52 -25.90 -2.44
CA SER A 41 -5.10 -26.00 -3.79
C SER A 41 -5.85 -24.73 -4.18
N VAL A 42 -6.58 -24.11 -3.24
CA VAL A 42 -7.27 -22.84 -3.44
C VAL A 42 -6.26 -21.72 -3.64
N ALA A 43 -5.26 -21.63 -2.77
CA ALA A 43 -4.20 -20.63 -2.88
C ALA A 43 -3.44 -20.74 -4.21
N LYS A 44 -3.10 -21.95 -4.66
CA LYS A 44 -2.49 -22.19 -5.98
C LYS A 44 -3.40 -21.77 -7.13
N GLY A 45 -4.70 -22.03 -7.02
CA GLY A 45 -5.70 -21.61 -8.01
C GLY A 45 -5.80 -20.11 -8.15
N GLU A 46 -5.84 -19.38 -7.02
CA GLU A 46 -5.84 -17.92 -6.99
C GLU A 46 -4.53 -17.36 -7.58
N TYR A 47 -3.38 -17.91 -7.22
CA TYR A 47 -2.06 -17.45 -7.66
C TYR A 47 -1.79 -17.65 -9.17
N LYS A 48 -2.54 -18.51 -9.85
CA LYS A 48 -2.49 -18.64 -11.31
C LYS A 48 -3.08 -17.45 -12.05
N ASN A 49 -3.91 -16.66 -11.40
CA ASN A 49 -4.55 -15.47 -11.98
C ASN A 49 -3.73 -14.22 -11.63
N THR A 50 -3.35 -13.44 -12.63
CA THR A 50 -2.43 -12.30 -12.50
C THR A 50 -2.84 -11.29 -11.42
N VAL A 51 -4.12 -10.88 -11.40
CA VAL A 51 -4.58 -9.84 -10.43
C VAL A 51 -4.59 -10.38 -9.01
N PRO A 52 -5.20 -11.54 -8.69
CA PRO A 52 -5.05 -12.14 -7.36
C PRO A 52 -3.58 -12.40 -6.99
N ALA A 53 -2.77 -12.92 -7.89
CA ALA A 53 -1.35 -13.15 -7.64
C ALA A 53 -0.63 -11.87 -7.20
N SER A 54 -0.89 -10.75 -7.89
CA SER A 54 -0.28 -9.47 -7.51
C SER A 54 -0.66 -9.00 -6.11
N LEU A 55 -1.84 -9.36 -5.63
CA LEU A 55 -2.33 -8.97 -4.30
C LEU A 55 -1.77 -9.85 -3.16
N TYR A 56 -1.20 -11.04 -3.47
CA TYR A 56 -0.54 -11.88 -2.47
C TYR A 56 0.65 -11.19 -1.80
N ALA A 57 1.29 -10.24 -2.46
CA ALA A 57 2.29 -9.35 -1.88
C ALA A 57 1.79 -8.59 -0.64
N GLY A 58 0.48 -8.41 -0.49
CA GLY A 58 -0.15 -7.82 0.69
C GLY A 58 0.17 -8.56 2.00
N ILE A 59 0.44 -9.88 1.94
CA ILE A 59 0.82 -10.68 3.12
C ILE A 59 2.13 -10.15 3.71
N THR A 60 3.16 -10.04 2.89
CA THR A 60 4.47 -9.54 3.31
C THR A 60 4.40 -8.06 3.71
N MET A 61 3.60 -7.25 3.03
CA MET A 61 3.39 -5.84 3.39
C MET A 61 2.77 -5.70 4.79
N VAL A 62 1.72 -6.47 5.11
CA VAL A 62 1.11 -6.46 6.44
C VAL A 62 2.11 -6.96 7.49
N THR A 63 2.87 -8.02 7.20
CA THR A 63 3.94 -8.51 8.07
C THR A 63 4.96 -7.42 8.38
N MET A 64 5.42 -6.67 7.37
CA MET A 64 6.35 -5.55 7.56
C MET A 64 5.76 -4.45 8.45
N ILE A 65 4.47 -4.11 8.26
CA ILE A 65 3.78 -3.13 9.11
C ILE A 65 3.68 -3.63 10.55
N LEU A 66 3.35 -4.89 10.77
CA LEU A 66 3.27 -5.49 12.10
C LEU A 66 4.65 -5.52 12.79
N CYS A 67 5.75 -5.74 12.06
CA CYS A 67 7.09 -5.64 12.62
C CYS A 67 7.37 -4.24 13.20
N SER A 68 6.84 -3.18 12.59
CA SER A 68 6.99 -1.82 13.12
C SER A 68 6.25 -1.57 14.44
N TYR A 69 5.29 -2.41 14.75
CA TYR A 69 4.54 -2.37 16.00
C TYR A 69 5.18 -3.25 17.07
N TYR A 70 5.52 -4.50 16.70
CA TYR A 70 6.10 -5.46 17.65
C TYR A 70 7.56 -5.21 18.00
N LYS A 71 8.28 -4.33 17.25
CA LYS A 71 9.67 -3.96 17.55
C LYS A 71 9.87 -3.39 18.96
N ASP A 72 8.83 -2.74 19.52
CA ASP A 72 8.91 -2.10 20.85
C ASP A 72 8.90 -3.15 21.96
N TRP A 73 8.41 -4.37 21.71
CA TRP A 73 8.35 -5.48 22.68
C TRP A 73 9.39 -6.57 22.39
N ALA A 74 9.68 -6.82 21.12
CA ALA A 74 10.58 -7.88 20.68
C ALA A 74 11.45 -7.41 19.48
N PRO A 75 12.39 -6.46 19.69
CA PRO A 75 13.11 -5.81 18.59
C PRO A 75 13.92 -6.80 17.72
N GLY A 76 14.58 -7.79 18.34
CA GLY A 76 15.34 -8.81 17.61
C GLY A 76 14.47 -9.67 16.73
N LEU A 77 13.34 -10.15 17.23
CA LEU A 77 12.39 -10.96 16.49
C LEU A 77 11.73 -10.16 15.38
N ALA A 78 11.29 -8.94 15.65
CA ALA A 78 10.70 -8.04 14.66
C ALA A 78 11.66 -7.76 13.50
N ARG A 79 12.96 -7.57 13.78
CA ARG A 79 14.00 -7.39 12.77
C ARG A 79 14.15 -8.64 11.89
N ILE A 80 14.22 -9.83 12.47
CA ILE A 80 14.35 -11.09 11.74
C ILE A 80 13.15 -11.31 10.82
N ILE A 81 11.93 -11.13 11.35
CA ILE A 81 10.69 -11.28 10.58
C ILE A 81 10.60 -10.24 9.46
N LEU A 82 11.02 -9.00 9.70
CA LEU A 82 11.05 -7.96 8.68
C LEU A 82 11.98 -8.34 7.51
N ILE A 83 13.20 -8.79 7.82
CA ILE A 83 14.16 -9.23 6.79
C ILE A 83 13.60 -10.42 6.02
N ALA A 84 13.05 -11.42 6.69
CA ALA A 84 12.41 -12.56 6.05
C ALA A 84 11.25 -12.13 5.14
N ALA A 85 10.40 -11.20 5.58
CA ALA A 85 9.31 -10.67 4.78
C ALA A 85 9.81 -9.94 3.52
N VAL A 86 10.92 -9.19 3.60
CA VAL A 86 11.55 -8.55 2.44
C VAL A 86 12.10 -9.61 1.47
N CYS A 87 12.77 -10.64 1.96
CA CYS A 87 13.27 -11.72 1.11
C CYS A 87 12.15 -12.50 0.41
N ILE A 88 11.08 -12.83 1.14
CA ILE A 88 9.89 -13.50 0.57
C ILE A 88 9.22 -12.61 -0.48
N HIS A 89 9.11 -11.31 -0.22
CA HIS A 89 8.55 -10.37 -1.19
C HIS A 89 9.41 -10.27 -2.45
N ALA A 90 10.75 -10.25 -2.30
CA ALA A 90 11.65 -10.26 -3.45
C ALA A 90 11.51 -11.53 -4.30
N VAL A 91 11.39 -12.70 -3.67
CA VAL A 91 11.09 -13.96 -4.37
C VAL A 91 9.74 -13.87 -5.09
N HIS A 92 8.72 -13.32 -4.43
CA HIS A 92 7.41 -13.11 -5.05
C HIS A 92 7.49 -12.20 -6.29
N ILE A 93 8.28 -11.12 -6.24
CA ILE A 93 8.53 -10.24 -7.41
C ILE A 93 9.14 -11.06 -8.56
N LEU A 94 10.17 -11.86 -8.29
CA LEU A 94 10.80 -12.67 -9.33
C LEU A 94 9.82 -13.66 -9.96
N VAL A 95 9.07 -14.39 -9.15
CA VAL A 95 8.05 -15.35 -9.64
C VAL A 95 6.98 -14.62 -10.46
N PHE A 96 6.53 -13.44 -10.00
CA PHE A 96 5.55 -12.65 -10.72
C PHE A 96 6.08 -12.14 -12.06
N LEU A 97 7.33 -11.67 -12.12
CA LEU A 97 8.00 -11.27 -13.36
C LEU A 97 8.06 -12.43 -14.36
N PHE A 98 8.49 -13.61 -13.93
CA PHE A 98 8.57 -14.78 -14.81
C PHE A 98 7.21 -15.15 -15.39
N ASN A 99 6.16 -15.16 -14.55
CA ASN A 99 4.85 -15.64 -14.98
C ASN A 99 4.05 -14.60 -15.79
N ASN A 100 4.24 -13.30 -15.54
CA ASN A 100 3.33 -12.27 -16.04
C ASN A 100 4.02 -11.23 -16.94
N VAL A 101 5.34 -11.11 -16.89
CA VAL A 101 6.10 -10.19 -17.76
C VAL A 101 6.80 -10.99 -18.85
N PHE A 102 7.68 -11.92 -18.50
CA PHE A 102 8.41 -12.74 -19.48
C PHE A 102 7.52 -13.77 -20.18
N GLY A 103 6.44 -14.22 -19.53
CA GLY A 103 5.39 -15.05 -20.13
C GLY A 103 4.43 -14.30 -21.06
N GLY A 104 4.64 -12.99 -21.26
CA GLY A 104 3.80 -12.11 -22.08
C GLY A 104 2.79 -11.31 -21.26
N VAL A 105 2.86 -9.97 -21.35
CA VAL A 105 1.96 -9.07 -20.66
C VAL A 105 0.56 -9.10 -21.25
N LYS A 106 -0.44 -9.48 -20.47
CA LYS A 106 -1.85 -9.43 -20.85
C LYS A 106 -2.44 -8.08 -20.42
N LEU A 107 -2.75 -7.21 -21.36
CA LEU A 107 -3.24 -5.85 -21.09
C LEU A 107 -4.52 -5.81 -20.24
N ASP A 108 -5.38 -6.82 -20.34
CA ASP A 108 -6.61 -6.93 -19.54
C ASP A 108 -6.33 -7.07 -18.03
N THR A 109 -5.22 -7.68 -17.66
CA THR A 109 -4.80 -7.90 -16.28
C THR A 109 -3.62 -7.01 -15.87
N PHE A 110 -3.10 -6.20 -16.80
CA PHE A 110 -2.14 -5.14 -16.49
C PHE A 110 -2.90 -3.95 -15.89
N VAL A 111 -3.14 -4.02 -14.58
CA VAL A 111 -3.89 -3.06 -13.79
C VAL A 111 -3.05 -2.61 -12.57
N PRO A 112 -3.41 -1.51 -11.90
CA PRO A 112 -2.58 -0.95 -10.82
C PRO A 112 -2.25 -1.89 -9.67
N SER A 113 -2.94 -3.04 -9.52
CA SER A 113 -2.55 -4.06 -8.53
C SER A 113 -1.12 -4.60 -8.73
N TRP A 114 -0.53 -4.47 -9.92
CA TRP A 114 0.86 -4.84 -10.18
C TRP A 114 1.84 -4.05 -9.30
N PHE A 115 1.50 -2.81 -8.94
CA PHE A 115 2.30 -2.01 -8.01
C PHE A 115 2.33 -2.59 -6.58
N VAL A 116 1.34 -3.40 -6.19
CA VAL A 116 1.38 -4.09 -4.89
C VAL A 116 2.54 -5.09 -4.86
N THR A 117 2.77 -5.82 -5.96
CA THR A 117 3.93 -6.69 -6.11
C THR A 117 5.22 -5.88 -6.22
N PHE A 118 5.28 -4.91 -7.14
CA PHE A 118 6.55 -4.27 -7.49
C PHE A 118 7.03 -3.26 -6.46
N ASN A 119 6.15 -2.41 -5.96
CA ASN A 119 6.49 -1.35 -5.01
C ASN A 119 6.14 -1.70 -3.56
N GLY A 120 5.34 -2.76 -3.32
CA GLY A 120 4.95 -3.16 -1.97
C GLY A 120 6.12 -3.49 -1.05
N ILE A 121 7.25 -3.96 -1.60
CA ILE A 121 8.48 -4.21 -0.85
C ILE A 121 9.00 -2.93 -0.14
N MET A 122 8.69 -1.75 -0.67
CA MET A 122 9.09 -0.45 -0.09
C MET A 122 8.39 -0.14 1.24
N VAL A 123 7.32 -0.87 1.60
CA VAL A 123 6.74 -0.76 2.95
C VAL A 123 7.81 -0.99 4.01
N SER A 124 8.75 -1.90 3.77
CA SER A 124 9.87 -2.18 4.68
C SER A 124 10.73 -0.96 4.97
N THR A 125 11.00 -0.12 3.97
CA THR A 125 11.79 1.11 4.11
C THR A 125 10.98 2.30 4.64
N VAL A 126 9.65 2.25 4.51
CA VAL A 126 8.78 3.27 5.12
C VAL A 126 8.63 3.05 6.62
N VAL A 127 8.39 1.81 7.06
CA VAL A 127 8.05 1.51 8.46
C VAL A 127 9.18 0.91 9.26
N GLY A 128 10.24 0.41 8.62
CA GLY A 128 11.29 -0.38 9.26
C GLY A 128 12.71 -0.10 8.75
N ALA A 129 12.97 1.05 8.15
CA ALA A 129 14.29 1.39 7.60
C ALA A 129 15.44 1.14 8.58
N ALA A 130 15.28 1.55 9.85
CA ALA A 130 16.29 1.38 10.90
C ALA A 130 16.53 -0.08 11.32
N MET A 131 15.60 -0.98 11.02
CA MET A 131 15.73 -2.42 11.31
C MET A 131 16.38 -3.19 10.15
N LEU A 132 16.49 -2.60 8.97
CA LEU A 132 17.09 -3.24 7.80
C LEU A 132 18.60 -3.01 7.77
N PRO A 133 19.38 -3.96 7.23
CA PRO A 133 20.75 -3.69 6.83
C PRO A 133 20.80 -2.54 5.81
N PRO A 134 21.75 -1.59 5.91
CA PRO A 134 21.78 -0.42 5.02
C PRO A 134 21.78 -0.75 3.53
N PHE A 135 22.52 -1.79 3.13
CA PHE A 135 22.56 -2.23 1.74
C PHE A 135 21.19 -2.71 1.23
N MET A 136 20.44 -3.42 2.09
CA MET A 136 19.10 -3.91 1.74
C MET A 136 18.10 -2.76 1.62
N ALA A 137 18.13 -1.81 2.56
CA ALA A 137 17.28 -0.61 2.51
C ALA A 137 17.55 0.20 1.22
N LYS A 138 18.83 0.39 0.87
CA LYS A 138 19.24 1.06 -0.38
C LYS A 138 18.79 0.29 -1.62
N ALA A 139 18.96 -1.02 -1.64
CA ALA A 139 18.51 -1.87 -2.76
C ALA A 139 16.99 -1.77 -2.98
N VAL A 140 16.20 -1.81 -1.90
CA VAL A 140 14.74 -1.65 -1.96
C VAL A 140 14.36 -0.27 -2.48
N LEU A 141 15.04 0.79 -2.04
CA LEU A 141 14.78 2.15 -2.53
C LEU A 141 15.07 2.27 -4.03
N VAL A 142 16.24 1.83 -4.46
CA VAL A 142 16.63 1.89 -5.89
C VAL A 142 15.68 1.07 -6.75
N TRP A 143 15.37 -0.16 -6.34
CA TRP A 143 14.38 -0.99 -7.01
C TRP A 143 13.04 -0.28 -7.16
N GLY A 144 12.51 0.25 -6.05
CA GLY A 144 11.18 0.88 -6.05
C GLY A 144 11.10 2.12 -6.93
N LEU A 145 12.14 2.98 -6.92
CA LEU A 145 12.21 4.15 -7.80
C LEU A 145 12.31 3.74 -9.27
N CYS A 146 13.20 2.79 -9.61
CA CYS A 146 13.39 2.32 -10.98
C CYS A 146 12.12 1.67 -11.52
N ILE A 147 11.53 0.72 -10.79
CA ILE A 147 10.35 0.00 -11.27
C ILE A 147 9.11 0.90 -11.36
N TYR A 148 8.96 1.87 -10.46
CA TYR A 148 7.91 2.88 -10.54
C TYR A 148 8.06 3.71 -11.81
N THR A 149 9.24 4.27 -12.04
CA THR A 149 9.54 5.14 -13.20
C THR A 149 9.31 4.40 -14.51
N ILE A 150 9.69 3.12 -14.58
CA ILE A 150 9.48 2.30 -15.79
C ILE A 150 7.99 1.98 -15.97
N THR A 151 7.30 1.59 -14.90
CA THR A 151 5.94 1.01 -15.00
C THR A 151 4.85 2.08 -15.13
N ILE A 152 5.02 3.25 -14.48
CA ILE A 152 3.94 4.25 -14.40
C ILE A 152 3.52 4.81 -15.78
N PRO A 153 4.41 5.10 -16.75
CA PRO A 153 3.97 5.58 -18.06
C PRO A 153 3.09 4.55 -18.80
N PHE A 154 3.48 3.28 -18.74
CA PHE A 154 2.68 2.20 -19.36
C PHE A 154 1.34 2.01 -18.65
N MET A 155 1.32 2.17 -17.32
CA MET A 155 0.07 2.06 -16.55
C MET A 155 -0.87 3.22 -16.87
N VAL A 156 -0.38 4.46 -16.95
CA VAL A 156 -1.17 5.63 -17.34
C VAL A 156 -1.72 5.45 -18.76
N TRP A 157 -0.86 5.07 -19.71
CA TRP A 157 -1.30 4.76 -21.08
C TRP A 157 -2.40 3.70 -21.09
N ARG A 158 -2.22 2.60 -20.33
CA ARG A 158 -3.20 1.52 -20.24
C ARG A 158 -4.54 2.01 -19.69
N LEU A 159 -4.53 2.81 -18.61
CA LEU A 159 -5.75 3.34 -18.00
C LEU A 159 -6.44 4.39 -18.87
N ALA A 160 -5.69 5.12 -19.68
CA ALA A 160 -6.24 6.12 -20.62
C ALA A 160 -6.84 5.50 -21.89
N THR A 161 -6.32 4.34 -22.33
CA THR A 161 -6.70 3.75 -23.63
C THR A 161 -7.64 2.56 -23.55
N ARG A 162 -7.80 1.95 -22.36
CA ARG A 162 -8.63 0.75 -22.20
C ARG A 162 -9.41 0.79 -20.89
N GLU A 163 -10.65 0.38 -20.94
CA GLU A 163 -11.47 0.23 -19.74
C GLU A 163 -10.94 -0.86 -18.80
N VAL A 164 -11.11 -0.61 -17.51
CA VAL A 164 -10.82 -1.59 -16.47
C VAL A 164 -12.08 -2.40 -16.20
N LYS A 165 -11.98 -3.72 -16.27
CA LYS A 165 -13.11 -4.62 -15.98
C LYS A 165 -13.72 -4.29 -14.62
N PRO A 166 -15.05 -4.36 -14.44
CA PRO A 166 -15.72 -4.02 -13.18
C PRO A 166 -15.13 -4.73 -11.96
N ALA A 167 -14.74 -6.00 -12.11
CA ALA A 167 -14.11 -6.79 -11.03
C ALA A 167 -12.78 -6.20 -10.55
N PHE A 168 -12.10 -5.38 -11.34
CA PHE A 168 -10.81 -4.77 -11.01
C PHE A 168 -10.91 -3.25 -10.83
N CYS A 169 -12.13 -2.70 -10.84
CA CYS A 169 -12.38 -1.25 -10.81
C CYS A 169 -11.60 -0.55 -9.68
N HIS A 170 -11.67 -1.09 -8.46
CA HIS A 170 -11.04 -0.51 -7.27
C HIS A 170 -9.51 -0.59 -7.28
N THR A 171 -8.90 -1.44 -8.14
CA THR A 171 -7.44 -1.47 -8.27
C THR A 171 -6.89 -0.17 -8.81
N GLN A 172 -7.71 0.65 -9.49
CA GLN A 172 -7.30 1.95 -10.00
C GLN A 172 -6.82 2.90 -8.89
N ALA A 173 -7.36 2.78 -7.68
CA ALA A 173 -6.91 3.58 -6.54
C ALA A 173 -5.46 3.28 -6.11
N ILE A 174 -4.93 2.11 -6.49
CA ILE A 174 -3.57 1.69 -6.11
C ILE A 174 -2.50 2.58 -6.76
N VAL A 175 -2.80 3.37 -7.80
CA VAL A 175 -1.83 4.29 -8.42
C VAL A 175 -1.22 5.29 -7.42
N LEU A 176 -1.93 5.63 -6.34
CA LEU A 176 -1.41 6.51 -5.29
C LEU A 176 -0.33 5.84 -4.42
N ALA A 177 -0.34 4.51 -4.30
CA ALA A 177 0.57 3.81 -3.40
C ALA A 177 2.03 3.88 -3.85
N PRO A 178 2.42 3.59 -5.11
CA PRO A 178 3.82 3.52 -5.49
C PRO A 178 4.55 4.86 -5.39
N CYS A 179 3.95 5.97 -5.84
CA CYS A 179 4.57 7.29 -5.70
C CYS A 179 4.70 7.70 -4.22
N SER A 180 3.69 7.39 -3.40
CA SER A 180 3.73 7.65 -1.95
C SER A 180 4.80 6.83 -1.24
N LEU A 181 4.96 5.55 -1.60
CA LEU A 181 6.01 4.68 -1.09
C LEU A 181 7.40 5.17 -1.52
N CYS A 182 7.57 5.55 -2.79
CA CYS A 182 8.81 6.11 -3.31
C CYS A 182 9.21 7.37 -2.54
N LEU A 183 8.29 8.33 -2.39
CA LEU A 183 8.52 9.57 -1.68
C LEU A 183 8.87 9.34 -0.20
N ALA A 184 8.05 8.54 0.50
CA ALA A 184 8.27 8.28 1.92
C ALA A 184 9.58 7.51 2.18
N SER A 185 9.91 6.51 1.34
CA SER A 185 11.16 5.76 1.44
C SER A 185 12.37 6.63 1.13
N TYR A 186 12.28 7.47 0.10
CA TYR A 186 13.36 8.40 -0.26
C TYR A 186 13.66 9.37 0.89
N LEU A 187 12.63 10.00 1.46
CA LEU A 187 12.78 10.90 2.61
C LEU A 187 13.23 10.20 3.91
N ASN A 188 13.07 8.87 4.02
CA ASN A 188 13.60 8.12 5.15
C ASN A 188 15.09 7.78 5.01
N LEU A 189 15.60 7.64 3.79
CA LEU A 189 16.92 7.06 3.53
C LEU A 189 17.93 8.05 2.95
N ALA A 190 17.48 9.11 2.29
CA ALA A 190 18.37 10.12 1.73
C ALA A 190 18.88 11.03 2.86
N GLN A 191 20.20 11.19 2.95
CA GLN A 191 20.82 12.13 3.89
C GLN A 191 20.58 13.59 3.47
N GLU A 192 20.68 13.87 2.17
CA GLU A 192 20.41 15.17 1.56
C GLU A 192 19.35 15.00 0.45
N PRO A 193 18.04 15.04 0.79
CA PRO A 193 16.99 14.87 -0.19
C PRO A 193 16.96 16.00 -1.21
N SER A 194 16.96 15.66 -2.51
CA SER A 194 16.85 16.61 -3.60
C SER A 194 15.45 17.24 -3.67
N MET A 195 15.37 18.56 -3.67
CA MET A 195 14.13 19.33 -3.86
C MET A 195 13.40 18.92 -5.14
N ALA A 196 14.13 18.74 -6.24
CA ALA A 196 13.56 18.36 -7.53
C ALA A 196 12.91 16.98 -7.48
N LEU A 197 13.56 15.98 -6.86
CA LEU A 197 13.02 14.63 -6.78
C LEU A 197 11.82 14.56 -5.81
N VAL A 198 11.90 15.23 -4.66
CA VAL A 198 10.79 15.32 -3.72
C VAL A 198 9.59 16.01 -4.36
N GLY A 199 9.80 17.14 -5.03
CA GLY A 199 8.77 17.87 -5.75
C GLY A 199 8.12 17.05 -6.86
N SER A 200 8.91 16.33 -7.65
CA SER A 200 8.41 15.47 -8.73
C SER A 200 7.57 14.29 -8.19
N LEU A 201 8.08 13.60 -7.17
CA LEU A 201 7.34 12.48 -6.54
C LEU A 201 6.07 12.98 -5.86
N PHE A 202 6.12 14.13 -5.18
CA PHE A 202 4.94 14.70 -4.54
C PHE A 202 3.89 15.16 -5.57
N SER A 203 4.31 15.70 -6.71
CA SER A 203 3.40 16.02 -7.82
C SER A 203 2.68 14.76 -8.34
N CYS A 204 3.38 13.62 -8.42
CA CYS A 204 2.75 12.33 -8.75
C CYS A 204 1.75 11.89 -7.66
N VAL A 205 2.05 12.14 -6.37
CA VAL A 205 1.12 11.88 -5.26
C VAL A 205 -0.15 12.72 -5.42
N LEU A 206 -0.03 14.02 -5.68
CA LEU A 206 -1.17 14.91 -5.87
C LEU A 206 -2.02 14.52 -7.09
N ALA A 207 -1.37 14.22 -8.22
CA ALA A 207 -2.07 13.78 -9.43
C ALA A 207 -2.84 12.47 -9.21
N SER A 208 -2.22 11.52 -8.52
CA SER A 208 -2.86 10.23 -8.18
C SER A 208 -4.00 10.41 -7.19
N LEU A 209 -3.85 11.29 -6.20
CA LEU A 209 -4.91 11.62 -5.24
C LEU A 209 -6.11 12.27 -5.95
N ALA A 210 -5.86 13.27 -6.81
CA ALA A 210 -6.90 13.92 -7.60
C ALA A 210 -7.63 12.90 -8.49
N PHE A 211 -6.90 12.01 -9.15
CA PHE A 211 -7.50 10.93 -9.94
C PHE A 211 -8.44 10.05 -9.12
N ILE A 212 -8.03 9.65 -7.90
CA ILE A 212 -8.87 8.85 -7.01
C ILE A 212 -10.13 9.62 -6.62
N ILE A 213 -9.99 10.88 -6.20
CA ILE A 213 -11.13 11.72 -5.78
C ILE A 213 -12.16 11.83 -6.91
N ILE A 214 -11.71 12.08 -8.14
CA ILE A 214 -12.58 12.14 -9.32
C ILE A 214 -13.27 10.79 -9.58
N LYS A 215 -12.60 9.68 -9.30
CA LYS A 215 -13.13 8.32 -9.51
C LYS A 215 -13.98 7.79 -8.36
N LEU A 216 -14.01 8.43 -7.20
CA LEU A 216 -14.81 7.96 -6.04
C LEU A 216 -16.28 7.67 -6.39
N PRO A 217 -17.02 8.53 -7.13
CA PRO A 217 -18.40 8.22 -7.51
C PRO A 217 -18.51 6.90 -8.27
N VAL A 218 -17.57 6.62 -9.18
CA VAL A 218 -17.55 5.36 -9.95
C VAL A 218 -17.23 4.17 -9.06
N PHE A 219 -16.30 4.31 -8.12
CA PHE A 219 -15.93 3.24 -7.19
C PHE A 219 -17.08 2.86 -6.26
N PHE A 220 -17.89 3.82 -5.84
CA PHE A 220 -19.03 3.58 -4.95
C PHE A 220 -20.35 3.29 -5.69
N ALA A 221 -20.39 3.40 -7.01
CA ALA A 221 -21.57 3.04 -7.81
C ALA A 221 -21.78 1.52 -7.95
N VAL A 222 -20.77 0.70 -7.61
CA VAL A 222 -20.86 -0.75 -7.72
C VAL A 222 -21.17 -1.41 -6.37
N PRO A 223 -21.83 -2.59 -6.34
CA PRO A 223 -22.08 -3.32 -5.11
C PRO A 223 -20.77 -3.61 -4.35
N PHE A 224 -20.84 -3.60 -3.01
CA PHE A 224 -19.67 -3.88 -2.18
C PHE A 224 -19.10 -5.27 -2.46
N ALA A 225 -17.80 -5.33 -2.68
CA ALA A 225 -17.04 -6.55 -2.97
C ALA A 225 -15.64 -6.47 -2.33
N PRO A 226 -14.92 -7.60 -2.18
CA PRO A 226 -13.57 -7.60 -1.59
C PRO A 226 -12.58 -6.64 -2.26
N GLY A 227 -12.77 -6.31 -3.53
CA GLY A 227 -11.96 -5.33 -4.27
C GLY A 227 -11.91 -3.93 -3.65
N PHE A 228 -12.92 -3.54 -2.87
CA PHE A 228 -12.92 -2.27 -2.12
C PHE A 228 -11.72 -2.11 -1.17
N ALA A 229 -11.11 -3.22 -0.72
CA ALA A 229 -9.88 -3.17 0.05
C ALA A 229 -8.75 -2.43 -0.67
N GLY A 230 -8.75 -2.42 -2.00
CA GLY A 230 -7.78 -1.69 -2.83
C GLY A 230 -7.78 -0.17 -2.64
N LEU A 231 -8.87 0.41 -2.09
CA LEU A 231 -8.95 1.83 -1.75
C LEU A 231 -8.19 2.20 -0.47
N THR A 232 -8.00 1.26 0.45
CA THR A 232 -7.63 1.56 1.83
C THR A 232 -6.16 1.92 2.02
N PHE A 233 -5.25 1.05 1.58
CA PHE A 233 -3.81 1.25 1.78
C PHE A 233 -3.28 2.45 0.97
N PRO A 234 -3.64 2.64 -0.30
CA PRO A 234 -3.17 3.79 -1.09
C PRO A 234 -3.52 5.13 -0.44
N MET A 235 -4.74 5.27 0.05
CA MET A 235 -5.17 6.49 0.75
C MET A 235 -4.38 6.72 2.03
N ALA A 236 -4.15 5.68 2.83
CA ALA A 236 -3.42 5.79 4.08
C ALA A 236 -1.92 6.12 3.88
N ILE A 237 -1.27 5.49 2.89
CA ILE A 237 0.15 5.78 2.60
C ILE A 237 0.33 7.15 1.95
N GLY A 238 -0.68 7.64 1.23
CA GLY A 238 -0.73 9.01 0.71
C GLY A 238 -0.61 10.06 1.82
N ILE A 239 -1.27 9.86 2.97
CA ILE A 239 -1.14 10.74 4.14
C ILE A 239 0.30 10.73 4.67
N VAL A 240 0.92 9.55 4.79
CA VAL A 240 2.31 9.42 5.24
C VAL A 240 3.25 10.20 4.32
N ALA A 241 3.09 10.05 3.01
CA ALA A 241 3.89 10.76 2.01
C ALA A 241 3.68 12.28 2.10
N SER A 242 2.43 12.74 2.21
CA SER A 242 2.10 14.17 2.33
C SER A 242 2.67 14.78 3.62
N ASN A 243 2.58 14.08 4.76
CA ASN A 243 3.15 14.58 6.02
C ASN A 243 4.69 14.70 5.93
N LYS A 244 5.36 13.72 5.32
CA LYS A 244 6.82 13.75 5.12
C LYS A 244 7.23 14.85 4.16
N ALA A 245 6.49 15.04 3.06
CA ALA A 245 6.73 16.13 2.12
C ALA A 245 6.55 17.50 2.80
N ALA A 246 5.49 17.68 3.60
CA ALA A 246 5.26 18.90 4.36
C ALA A 246 6.45 19.22 5.29
N ALA A 247 6.91 18.24 6.06
CA ALA A 247 8.07 18.41 6.94
C ALA A 247 9.35 18.75 6.16
N PHE A 248 9.58 18.09 5.02
CA PHE A 248 10.71 18.37 4.16
C PHE A 248 10.69 19.81 3.61
N PHE A 249 9.55 20.25 3.05
CA PHE A 249 9.43 21.62 2.48
C PHE A 249 9.61 22.68 3.57
N THR A 250 9.03 22.49 4.76
CA THR A 250 9.24 23.40 5.89
C THR A 250 10.72 23.44 6.29
N GLY A 251 11.37 22.27 6.44
CA GLY A 251 12.79 22.19 6.79
C GLY A 251 13.74 22.77 5.73
N ALA A 252 13.30 22.82 4.47
CA ALA A 252 14.03 23.43 3.36
C ALA A 252 13.73 24.95 3.19
N GLY A 253 13.09 25.59 4.18
CA GLY A 253 12.76 27.02 4.14
C GLY A 253 11.55 27.39 3.30
N GLN A 254 10.78 26.40 2.78
CA GLN A 254 9.58 26.62 2.00
C GLN A 254 8.33 26.52 2.92
N GLU A 255 8.25 27.39 3.92
CA GLU A 255 7.23 27.31 4.99
C GLU A 255 5.79 27.35 4.46
N THR A 256 5.51 28.26 3.52
CA THR A 256 4.17 28.37 2.92
C THR A 256 3.75 27.09 2.20
N LEU A 257 4.67 26.51 1.42
CA LEU A 257 4.43 25.24 0.72
C LEU A 257 4.26 24.09 1.73
N GLY A 258 5.14 24.02 2.73
CA GLY A 258 5.05 23.03 3.79
C GLY A 258 3.70 23.10 4.54
N TYR A 259 3.24 24.30 4.87
CA TYR A 259 1.94 24.51 5.48
C TYR A 259 0.79 24.06 4.56
N ALA A 260 0.79 24.45 3.28
CA ALA A 260 -0.24 24.05 2.33
C ALA A 260 -0.32 22.52 2.18
N VAL A 261 0.84 21.85 2.08
CA VAL A 261 0.92 20.37 2.00
C VAL A 261 0.41 19.71 3.29
N LYS A 262 0.66 20.33 4.44
CA LYS A 262 0.15 19.85 5.73
C LYS A 262 -1.38 19.93 5.80
N GLN A 263 -2.00 20.99 5.24
CA GLN A 263 -3.46 21.09 5.15
C GLN A 263 -4.04 20.00 4.24
N ILE A 264 -3.40 19.72 3.11
CA ILE A 264 -3.79 18.61 2.22
C ILE A 264 -3.75 17.28 2.98
N ALA A 265 -2.68 17.01 3.74
CA ALA A 265 -2.58 15.81 4.57
C ALA A 265 -3.71 15.73 5.61
N GLY A 266 -4.11 16.86 6.21
CA GLY A 266 -5.25 16.95 7.12
C GLY A 266 -6.55 16.52 6.45
N VAL A 267 -6.86 17.06 5.28
CA VAL A 267 -8.05 16.66 4.50
C VAL A 267 -8.00 15.18 4.11
N GLN A 268 -6.83 14.68 3.72
CA GLN A 268 -6.66 13.25 3.42
C GLN A 268 -6.99 12.35 4.61
N ILE A 269 -6.69 12.75 5.86
CA ILE A 269 -7.02 11.96 7.06
C ILE A 269 -8.54 11.74 7.15
N TYR A 270 -9.36 12.80 7.02
CA TYR A 270 -10.81 12.68 7.08
C TYR A 270 -11.36 11.77 5.97
N LEU A 271 -10.94 12.03 4.73
CA LEU A 271 -11.39 11.26 3.58
C LEU A 271 -11.00 9.79 3.71
N THR A 272 -9.76 9.52 4.10
CA THR A 272 -9.24 8.14 4.28
C THR A 272 -9.95 7.42 5.41
N THR A 273 -10.24 8.11 6.51
CA THR A 273 -10.98 7.54 7.63
C THR A 273 -12.39 7.13 7.22
N ALA A 274 -13.09 7.99 6.48
CA ALA A 274 -14.42 7.67 5.97
C ALA A 274 -14.40 6.45 5.03
N ILE A 275 -13.45 6.41 4.09
CA ILE A 275 -13.30 5.29 3.14
C ILE A 275 -12.98 3.99 3.88
N ILE A 276 -11.99 4.00 4.79
CA ILE A 276 -11.61 2.79 5.55
C ILE A 276 -12.74 2.33 6.45
N GLY A 277 -13.44 3.26 7.12
CA GLY A 277 -14.60 2.94 7.95
C GLY A 277 -15.70 2.24 7.14
N MET A 278 -16.03 2.78 5.96
CA MET A 278 -17.01 2.20 5.04
C MET A 278 -16.61 0.81 4.55
N VAL A 279 -15.32 0.63 4.21
CA VAL A 279 -14.80 -0.66 3.75
C VAL A 279 -14.84 -1.69 4.88
N LEU A 280 -14.42 -1.32 6.09
CA LEU A 280 -14.49 -2.20 7.26
C LEU A 280 -15.93 -2.59 7.59
N PHE A 281 -16.86 -1.63 7.58
CA PHE A 281 -18.28 -1.90 7.79
C PHE A 281 -18.82 -2.87 6.73
N GLY A 282 -18.45 -2.67 5.45
CA GLY A 282 -18.84 -3.58 4.37
C GLY A 282 -18.35 -5.02 4.60
N PHE A 283 -17.09 -5.20 5.02
CA PHE A 283 -16.57 -6.52 5.36
C PHE A 283 -17.27 -7.15 6.57
N LEU A 284 -17.54 -6.37 7.62
CA LEU A 284 -18.29 -6.86 8.77
C LEU A 284 -19.71 -7.31 8.38
N LYS A 285 -20.39 -6.51 7.54
CA LYS A 285 -21.68 -6.87 6.99
C LYS A 285 -21.64 -8.16 6.17
N MET A 286 -20.58 -8.36 5.36
CA MET A 286 -20.42 -9.62 4.63
C MET A 286 -20.20 -10.81 5.58
N LEU A 287 -19.37 -10.64 6.61
CA LEU A 287 -19.02 -11.70 7.56
C LEU A 287 -20.21 -12.14 8.41
N PHE A 288 -20.96 -11.17 8.95
CA PHE A 288 -22.09 -11.45 9.85
C PHE A 288 -23.45 -11.52 9.14
N GLY A 289 -23.59 -10.92 7.95
CA GLY A 289 -24.83 -10.97 7.17
C GLY A 289 -25.02 -12.28 6.38
N ALA A 290 -23.98 -13.08 6.20
CA ALA A 290 -24.09 -14.39 5.57
C ALA A 290 -24.82 -15.43 6.43
N GLY A 291 -24.91 -15.21 7.75
CA GLY A 291 -25.61 -16.10 8.68
C GLY A 291 -27.15 -16.07 8.56
N ASN A 292 -27.72 -15.01 7.94
CA ASN A 292 -29.18 -14.87 7.82
C ASN A 292 -29.80 -15.43 6.52
N LYS A 293 -29.01 -16.08 5.66
CA LYS A 293 -29.50 -16.70 4.40
C LYS A 293 -29.47 -18.24 4.42
N ALA A 294 -29.17 -18.85 5.55
CA ALA A 294 -29.18 -20.30 5.75
C ALA A 294 -30.29 -20.71 6.73
N GLY A 295 -31.46 -20.12 6.63
CA GLY A 295 -32.67 -20.50 7.36
C GLY A 295 -33.84 -20.64 6.39
#